data_8a97825f9e5d9482e2e22f4b0834ecc3
#
_entry.id   8a97825f9e5d9482e2e22f4b0834ecc3
#
_cell.length_a   1.000
_cell.length_b   1.000
_cell.length_c   1.000
_cell.angle_alpha   90.00
_cell.angle_beta   90.00
_cell.angle_gamma   90.00
#
_symmetry.space_group_name_H-M   'P 1'
#
loop_
_entity.id
_entity.type
_entity.pdbx_description
1 polymer ?
#
loop_
_entity_poly.entity_id
_entity_poly.type
_entity_poly.pdbx_seq_one_letter_code
_entity_poly.pdbx_strand_id
1 'polypeptide(L)'
;LVLLGLLLLSIILGIGLGPVSISFSDVYRVMFHRLSGIFTGQAGSLPDIRESTQNIVWFLRAPRVLLGALIGAALTLSGVGMQAFTKNPLAEPYVLGISSGASLGAVLAMLLGVSVPVLGKLSVSMGAFIGALVSILLVYLLAKSRGSVAPIRLILVGVAVSAMFQAFTNYIVYTAPDDAAVR
;
A
#
# COMPACT_ATOMS: atom_id res chain seq x y z
N LEU A 1 11.00 22.39 7.97
CA LEU A 1 9.97 22.73 8.98
C LEU A 1 8.59 22.87 8.34
N VAL A 2 8.44 23.64 7.24
CA VAL A 2 7.14 23.86 6.57
C VAL A 2 6.52 22.53 6.10
N LEU A 3 7.29 21.69 5.41
CA LEU A 3 6.81 20.38 4.93
C LEU A 3 6.38 19.44 6.08
N LEU A 4 7.10 19.47 7.19
CA LEU A 4 6.71 18.70 8.39
C LEU A 4 5.41 19.22 8.98
N GLY A 5 5.23 20.54 9.05
CA GLY A 5 3.98 21.16 9.48
C GLY A 5 2.81 20.79 8.58
N LEU A 6 2.99 20.81 7.25
CA LEU A 6 1.99 20.38 6.28
C LEU A 6 1.66 18.89 6.41
N LEU A 7 2.65 18.04 6.66
CA LEU A 7 2.43 16.61 6.89
C LEU A 7 1.58 16.39 8.15
N LEU A 8 1.94 17.02 9.27
CA LEU A 8 1.16 16.91 10.52
C LEU A 8 -0.27 17.43 10.33
N LEU A 9 -0.43 18.56 9.66
CA LEU A 9 -1.75 19.13 9.34
C LEU A 9 -2.55 18.14 8.48
N SER A 10 -1.96 17.53 7.45
CA SER A 10 -2.66 16.58 6.59
C SER A 10 -3.07 15.31 7.33
N ILE A 11 -2.27 14.84 8.28
CA ILE A 11 -2.62 13.70 9.16
C ILE A 11 -3.82 14.05 10.03
N ILE A 12 -3.80 15.22 10.67
CA ILE A 12 -4.91 15.68 11.54
C ILE A 12 -6.20 15.82 10.73
N LEU A 13 -6.13 16.47 9.57
CA LEU A 13 -7.28 16.62 8.67
C LEU A 13 -7.76 15.26 8.15
N GLY A 14 -6.87 14.37 7.78
CA GLY A 14 -7.22 13.04 7.29
C GLY A 14 -7.96 12.18 8.32
N ILE A 15 -7.63 12.30 9.61
CA ILE A 15 -8.36 11.63 10.69
C ILE A 15 -9.70 12.35 10.95
N GLY A 16 -9.74 13.69 10.87
CA GLY A 16 -10.93 14.47 11.13
C GLY A 16 -12.00 14.35 10.04
N LEU A 17 -11.58 14.31 8.78
CA LEU A 17 -12.47 14.27 7.63
C LEU A 17 -12.83 12.81 7.24
N GLY A 18 -14.10 12.59 6.86
CA GLY A 18 -14.55 11.25 6.41
C GLY A 18 -16.06 11.22 6.14
N PRO A 19 -16.57 10.09 5.62
CA PRO A 19 -17.98 9.96 5.22
C PRO A 19 -18.96 10.14 6.38
N VAL A 20 -18.53 9.86 7.61
CA VAL A 20 -19.32 10.14 8.83
C VAL A 20 -18.82 11.45 9.42
N SER A 21 -19.69 12.44 9.57
CA SER A 21 -19.37 13.72 10.20
C SER A 21 -19.11 13.53 11.70
N ILE A 22 -17.87 13.73 12.11
CA ILE A 22 -17.45 13.68 13.52
C ILE A 22 -16.82 15.02 13.85
N SER A 23 -17.17 15.59 15.00
CA SER A 23 -16.59 16.85 15.44
C SER A 23 -15.07 16.73 15.61
N PHE A 24 -14.30 17.70 15.16
CA PHE A 24 -12.85 17.75 15.40
C PHE A 24 -12.50 17.67 16.88
N SER A 25 -13.34 18.24 17.75
CA SER A 25 -13.19 18.12 19.21
C SER A 25 -13.22 16.67 19.67
N ASP A 26 -14.17 15.88 19.18
CA ASP A 26 -14.31 14.46 19.54
C ASP A 26 -13.14 13.64 18.99
N VAL A 27 -12.71 13.90 17.76
CA VAL A 27 -11.53 13.26 17.17
C VAL A 27 -10.30 13.51 18.03
N TYR A 28 -10.05 14.77 18.42
CA TYR A 28 -8.90 15.12 19.27
C TYR A 28 -8.98 14.44 20.64
N ARG A 29 -10.15 14.46 21.31
CA ARG A 29 -10.37 13.83 22.62
C ARG A 29 -10.12 12.31 22.56
N VAL A 30 -10.65 11.65 21.54
CA VAL A 30 -10.46 10.21 21.35
C VAL A 30 -8.98 9.89 21.11
N MET A 31 -8.33 10.62 20.21
CA MET A 31 -6.90 10.38 19.90
C MET A 31 -6.01 10.62 21.12
N PHE A 32 -6.23 11.72 21.82
CA PHE A 32 -5.44 12.05 23.02
C PHE A 32 -5.66 11.02 24.14
N HIS A 33 -6.91 10.63 24.40
CA HIS A 33 -7.25 9.66 25.42
C HIS A 33 -6.65 8.29 25.13
N ARG A 34 -6.77 7.82 23.87
CA ARG A 34 -6.22 6.52 23.46
C ARG A 34 -4.69 6.52 23.47
N LEU A 35 -4.05 7.58 23.00
CA LEU A 35 -2.59 7.70 23.02
C LEU A 35 -2.06 7.78 24.46
N SER A 36 -2.66 8.60 25.33
CA SER A 36 -2.27 8.66 26.74
C SER A 36 -2.51 7.34 27.45
N GLY A 37 -3.59 6.63 27.12
CA GLY A 37 -3.91 5.31 27.67
C GLY A 37 -2.86 4.24 27.36
N ILE A 38 -2.16 4.32 26.23
CA ILE A 38 -1.04 3.43 25.91
C ILE A 38 0.10 3.58 26.91
N PHE A 39 0.36 4.82 27.36
CA PHE A 39 1.45 5.11 28.31
C PHE A 39 1.03 4.91 29.77
N THR A 40 -0.25 5.11 30.10
CA THR A 40 -0.77 5.04 31.49
C THR A 40 -1.41 3.69 31.82
N GLY A 41 -1.58 2.80 30.83
CA GLY A 41 -2.28 1.52 31.00
C GLY A 41 -3.81 1.66 31.17
N GLN A 42 -4.39 2.86 31.04
CA GLN A 42 -5.81 3.16 31.24
C GLN A 42 -6.49 3.50 29.90
N ALA A 43 -6.55 2.55 28.99
CA ALA A 43 -7.22 2.71 27.69
C ALA A 43 -8.74 2.44 27.79
N GLY A 44 -9.46 3.12 28.69
CA GLY A 44 -10.92 3.04 28.82
C GLY A 44 -11.67 3.71 27.66
N SER A 45 -12.99 3.51 27.59
CA SER A 45 -13.87 4.27 26.70
C SER A 45 -14.18 5.63 27.31
N LEU A 46 -14.36 6.64 26.47
CA LEU A 46 -14.85 7.96 26.88
C LEU A 46 -16.38 7.92 27.03
N PRO A 47 -16.94 8.11 28.22
CA PRO A 47 -18.38 7.97 28.42
C PRO A 47 -19.22 9.02 27.67
N ASP A 48 -18.64 10.20 27.41
CA ASP A 48 -19.30 11.33 26.75
C ASP A 48 -19.32 11.21 25.20
N ILE A 49 -18.60 10.26 24.63
CA ILE A 49 -18.49 10.08 23.18
C ILE A 49 -19.02 8.68 22.82
N ARG A 50 -19.92 8.62 21.84
CA ARG A 50 -20.48 7.35 21.37
C ARG A 50 -19.37 6.36 21.04
N GLU A 51 -19.51 5.13 21.48
CA GLU A 51 -18.55 4.06 21.25
C GLU A 51 -18.27 3.83 19.75
N SER A 52 -19.33 3.93 18.92
CA SER A 52 -19.18 3.86 17.45
C SER A 52 -18.24 4.94 16.89
N THR A 53 -18.33 6.17 17.42
CA THR A 53 -17.46 7.28 17.04
C THR A 53 -16.00 7.00 17.43
N GLN A 54 -15.78 6.53 18.67
CA GLN A 54 -14.45 6.15 19.14
C GLN A 54 -13.84 5.05 18.27
N ASN A 55 -14.63 4.03 17.91
CA ASN A 55 -14.18 2.92 17.06
C ASN A 55 -13.86 3.37 15.62
N ILE A 56 -14.67 4.26 15.04
CA ILE A 56 -14.40 4.83 13.71
C ILE A 56 -13.09 5.61 13.71
N VAL A 57 -12.86 6.46 14.71
CA VAL A 57 -11.66 7.27 14.79
C VAL A 57 -10.42 6.40 15.00
N TRP A 58 -10.46 5.51 15.99
CA TRP A 58 -9.29 4.75 16.43
C TRP A 58 -8.95 3.55 15.54
N PHE A 59 -9.96 2.75 15.16
CA PHE A 59 -9.73 1.50 14.42
C PHE A 59 -9.88 1.63 12.90
N LEU A 60 -10.51 2.69 12.38
CA LEU A 60 -10.68 2.85 10.95
C LEU A 60 -9.88 4.02 10.39
N ARG A 61 -10.05 5.23 10.96
CA ARG A 61 -9.44 6.44 10.39
C ARG A 61 -7.96 6.55 10.72
N ALA A 62 -7.59 6.47 11.99
CA ALA A 62 -6.20 6.63 12.41
C ALA A 62 -5.25 5.62 11.74
N PRO A 63 -5.53 4.29 11.70
CA PRO A 63 -4.66 3.35 11.02
C PRO A 63 -4.56 3.60 9.52
N ARG A 64 -5.67 3.99 8.86
CA ARG A 64 -5.64 4.29 7.41
C ARG A 64 -4.77 5.49 7.08
N VAL A 65 -4.88 6.56 7.86
CA VAL A 65 -4.08 7.78 7.63
C VAL A 65 -2.61 7.51 7.91
N LEU A 66 -2.28 6.80 8.99
CA LEU A 66 -0.91 6.42 9.30
C LEU A 66 -0.32 5.49 8.22
N LEU A 67 -1.11 4.52 7.76
CA LEU A 67 -0.70 3.64 6.66
C LEU A 67 -0.44 4.44 5.38
N GLY A 68 -1.32 5.39 5.05
CA GLY A 68 -1.12 6.29 3.91
C GLY A 68 0.17 7.11 4.00
N ALA A 69 0.48 7.64 5.19
CA ALA A 69 1.72 8.36 5.43
C ALA A 69 2.96 7.46 5.27
N LEU A 70 2.92 6.23 5.79
CA LEU A 70 3.99 5.24 5.64
C LEU A 70 4.19 4.81 4.18
N ILE A 71 3.10 4.56 3.46
CA ILE A 71 3.16 4.24 2.02
C ILE A 71 3.76 5.41 1.23
N GLY A 72 3.32 6.64 1.50
CA GLY A 72 3.87 7.84 0.87
C GLY A 72 5.38 8.00 1.12
N ALA A 73 5.82 7.78 2.35
CA ALA A 73 7.22 7.80 2.71
C ALA A 73 8.03 6.70 1.97
N ALA A 74 7.51 5.47 1.92
CA ALA A 74 8.14 4.36 1.21
C ALA A 74 8.25 4.63 -0.30
N LEU A 75 7.19 5.18 -0.91
CA LEU A 75 7.20 5.55 -2.33
C LEU A 75 8.20 6.66 -2.63
N THR A 76 8.30 7.66 -1.75
CA THR A 76 9.29 8.74 -1.89
C THR A 76 10.71 8.19 -1.82
N LEU A 77 11.02 7.33 -0.85
CA LEU A 77 12.34 6.70 -0.74
C LEU A 77 12.67 5.85 -1.98
N SER A 78 11.71 5.07 -2.45
CA SER A 78 11.87 4.26 -3.67
C SER A 78 12.08 5.13 -4.90
N GLY A 79 11.35 6.24 -5.02
CA GLY A 79 11.51 7.23 -6.08
C GLY A 79 12.89 7.86 -6.10
N VAL A 80 13.36 8.36 -4.96
CA VAL A 80 14.71 8.93 -4.82
C VAL A 80 15.79 7.90 -5.18
N GLY A 81 15.65 6.66 -4.69
CA GLY A 81 16.57 5.58 -5.03
C GLY A 81 16.60 5.29 -6.54
N MET A 82 15.44 5.25 -7.20
CA MET A 82 15.35 5.00 -8.63
C MET A 82 15.94 6.15 -9.45
N GLN A 83 15.67 7.40 -9.07
CA GLN A 83 16.23 8.60 -9.71
C GLN A 83 17.76 8.66 -9.58
N ALA A 84 18.29 8.34 -8.40
CA ALA A 84 19.72 8.28 -8.14
C ALA A 84 20.41 7.18 -8.98
N PHE A 85 19.79 5.99 -9.02
CA PHE A 85 20.31 4.84 -9.77
C PHE A 85 20.33 5.09 -11.27
N THR A 86 19.27 5.67 -11.82
CA THR A 86 19.14 5.94 -13.27
C THR A 86 19.82 7.24 -13.68
N LYS A 87 20.22 8.06 -12.71
CA LYS A 87 20.70 9.45 -12.94
C LYS A 87 19.69 10.27 -13.77
N ASN A 88 18.40 10.02 -13.56
CA ASN A 88 17.31 10.66 -14.27
C ASN A 88 16.24 11.11 -13.26
N PRO A 89 15.98 12.43 -13.13
CA PRO A 89 14.98 12.94 -12.19
C PRO A 89 13.53 12.59 -12.56
N LEU A 90 13.30 12.09 -13.77
CA LEU A 90 11.98 11.64 -14.24
C LEU A 90 11.75 10.14 -14.06
N ALA A 91 12.70 9.42 -13.47
CA ALA A 91 12.55 7.98 -13.28
C ALA A 91 11.57 7.66 -12.14
N GLU A 92 10.70 6.71 -12.39
CA GLU A 92 9.71 6.22 -11.46
C GLU A 92 9.94 4.74 -11.13
N PRO A 93 9.74 4.30 -9.87
CA PRO A 93 9.92 2.90 -9.47
C PRO A 93 8.93 1.95 -10.17
N TYR A 94 7.76 2.43 -10.57
CA TYR A 94 6.74 1.63 -11.26
C TYR A 94 7.17 1.07 -12.61
N VAL A 95 8.11 1.74 -13.29
CA VAL A 95 8.64 1.31 -14.60
C VAL A 95 9.29 -0.09 -14.54
N LEU A 96 9.68 -0.55 -13.35
CA LEU A 96 10.23 -1.91 -13.15
C LEU A 96 9.17 -3.02 -13.12
N GLY A 97 7.93 -2.75 -13.47
CA GLY A 97 6.88 -3.76 -13.51
C GLY A 97 6.34 -4.20 -12.14
N ILE A 98 6.68 -3.48 -11.08
CA ILE A 98 6.29 -3.81 -9.70
C ILE A 98 4.77 -3.83 -9.55
N SER A 99 4.11 -2.80 -10.09
CA SER A 99 2.65 -2.66 -9.99
C SER A 99 1.90 -3.75 -10.76
N SER A 100 2.33 -4.07 -11.98
CA SER A 100 1.72 -5.12 -12.79
C SER A 100 1.95 -6.51 -12.19
N GLY A 101 3.14 -6.77 -11.63
CA GLY A 101 3.44 -7.99 -10.90
C GLY A 101 2.60 -8.13 -9.64
N ALA A 102 2.44 -7.03 -8.86
CA ALA A 102 1.57 -7.01 -7.69
C ALA A 102 0.10 -7.28 -8.06
N SER A 103 -0.39 -6.67 -9.14
CA SER A 103 -1.76 -6.89 -9.64
C SER A 103 -1.98 -8.35 -10.03
N LEU A 104 -1.07 -8.94 -10.80
CA LEU A 104 -1.13 -10.35 -11.18
C LEU A 104 -1.13 -11.26 -9.95
N GLY A 105 -0.24 -11.03 -8.99
CA GLY A 105 -0.15 -11.80 -7.76
C GLY A 105 -1.40 -11.70 -6.89
N ALA A 106 -2.02 -10.50 -6.82
CA ALA A 106 -3.29 -10.29 -6.12
C ALA A 106 -4.44 -11.06 -6.77
N VAL A 107 -4.56 -10.98 -8.09
CA VAL A 107 -5.61 -11.69 -8.86
C VAL A 107 -5.46 -13.19 -8.74
N LEU A 108 -4.24 -13.72 -8.85
CA LEU A 108 -3.98 -15.15 -8.65
C LEU A 108 -4.35 -15.60 -7.23
N ALA A 109 -4.01 -14.82 -6.19
CA ALA A 109 -4.37 -15.15 -4.82
C ALA A 109 -5.90 -15.16 -4.61
N MET A 110 -6.62 -14.25 -5.24
CA MET A 110 -8.10 -14.22 -5.21
C MET A 110 -8.71 -15.45 -5.87
N LEU A 111 -8.26 -15.79 -7.10
CA LEU A 111 -8.84 -16.85 -7.90
C LEU A 111 -8.52 -18.24 -7.37
N LEU A 112 -7.29 -18.44 -6.90
CA LEU A 112 -6.87 -19.73 -6.34
C LEU A 112 -7.52 -20.01 -4.98
N GLY A 113 -8.27 -19.03 -4.45
CA GLY A 113 -8.92 -19.16 -3.14
C GLY A 113 -7.92 -19.51 -2.04
N VAL A 114 -6.66 -19.02 -2.16
CA VAL A 114 -5.60 -19.32 -1.20
C VAL A 114 -5.94 -18.65 0.12
N SER A 115 -6.96 -19.21 0.76
CA SER A 115 -7.26 -18.94 2.17
C SER A 115 -6.24 -19.74 2.99
N VAL A 116 -5.06 -19.21 3.18
CA VAL A 116 -4.18 -19.78 4.20
C VAL A 116 -4.88 -19.54 5.53
N PRO A 117 -5.29 -20.60 6.28
CA PRO A 117 -6.09 -20.44 7.50
C PRO A 117 -5.50 -19.48 8.52
N VAL A 118 -4.16 -19.33 8.50
CA VAL A 118 -3.39 -18.42 9.38
C VAL A 118 -3.39 -16.98 8.86
N LEU A 119 -3.51 -16.72 7.55
CA LEU A 119 -3.33 -15.40 6.92
C LEU A 119 -4.66 -14.74 6.54
N GLY A 120 -5.76 -15.48 6.44
CA GLY A 120 -7.10 -14.94 6.18
C GLY A 120 -7.13 -13.86 5.09
N LYS A 121 -7.59 -12.66 5.44
CA LYS A 121 -7.67 -11.49 4.54
C LYS A 121 -6.30 -10.97 4.04
N LEU A 122 -5.17 -11.41 4.62
CA LEU A 122 -3.82 -11.04 4.19
C LEU A 122 -3.36 -11.81 2.95
N SER A 123 -4.09 -12.84 2.51
CA SER A 123 -3.69 -13.68 1.38
C SER A 123 -3.54 -12.88 0.07
N VAL A 124 -4.44 -11.93 -0.20
CA VAL A 124 -4.37 -11.06 -1.39
C VAL A 124 -3.18 -10.11 -1.31
N SER A 125 -2.95 -9.48 -0.15
CA SER A 125 -1.81 -8.60 0.07
C SER A 125 -0.48 -9.34 -0.03
N MET A 126 -0.41 -10.56 0.49
CA MET A 126 0.77 -11.43 0.34
C MET A 126 0.99 -11.85 -1.11
N GLY A 127 -0.08 -12.20 -1.83
CA GLY A 127 -0.03 -12.49 -3.26
C GLY A 127 0.52 -11.30 -4.06
N ALA A 128 0.01 -10.10 -3.79
CA ALA A 128 0.49 -8.87 -4.39
C ALA A 128 1.99 -8.63 -4.09
N PHE A 129 2.40 -8.80 -2.84
CA PHE A 129 3.79 -8.63 -2.43
C PHE A 129 4.73 -9.61 -3.13
N ILE A 130 4.36 -10.90 -3.16
CA ILE A 130 5.12 -11.93 -3.86
C ILE A 130 5.19 -11.64 -5.35
N GLY A 131 4.07 -11.26 -5.98
CA GLY A 131 4.03 -10.88 -7.38
C GLY A 131 4.93 -9.70 -7.72
N ALA A 132 4.99 -8.69 -6.84
CA ALA A 132 5.92 -7.57 -6.96
C ALA A 132 7.39 -8.01 -6.89
N LEU A 133 7.72 -8.88 -5.92
CA LEU A 133 9.07 -9.43 -5.78
C LEU A 133 9.49 -10.28 -6.99
N VAL A 134 8.60 -11.13 -7.48
CA VAL A 134 8.83 -11.92 -8.69
C VAL A 134 9.07 -11.01 -9.90
N SER A 135 8.30 -9.93 -10.04
CA SER A 135 8.50 -8.95 -11.10
C SER A 135 9.89 -8.33 -11.06
N ILE A 136 10.31 -7.81 -9.91
CA ILE A 136 11.63 -7.20 -9.74
C ILE A 136 12.74 -8.20 -10.06
N LEU A 137 12.63 -9.42 -9.54
CA LEU A 137 13.62 -10.47 -9.77
C LEU A 137 13.71 -10.83 -11.26
N LEU A 138 12.56 -10.99 -11.93
CA LEU A 138 12.50 -11.29 -13.35
C LEU A 138 13.13 -10.16 -14.19
N VAL A 139 12.78 -8.92 -13.92
CA VAL A 139 13.36 -7.75 -14.59
C VAL A 139 14.86 -7.69 -14.36
N TYR A 140 15.33 -7.92 -13.14
CA TYR A 140 16.75 -7.91 -12.82
C TYR A 140 17.50 -9.02 -13.58
N LEU A 141 16.99 -10.26 -13.58
CA LEU A 141 17.61 -11.40 -14.25
C LEU A 141 17.68 -11.20 -15.78
N LEU A 142 16.60 -10.70 -16.38
CA LEU A 142 16.55 -10.44 -17.81
C LEU A 142 17.40 -9.22 -18.23
N ALA A 143 17.49 -8.19 -17.38
CA ALA A 143 18.28 -7.00 -17.66
C ALA A 143 19.79 -7.23 -17.46
N LYS A 144 20.19 -8.23 -16.65
CA LYS A 144 21.58 -8.54 -16.36
C LYS A 144 22.28 -9.09 -17.61
N SER A 145 23.39 -8.48 -18.00
CA SER A 145 24.22 -8.95 -19.11
C SER A 145 25.70 -8.84 -18.74
N ARG A 146 26.45 -9.92 -18.94
CA ARG A 146 27.90 -10.00 -18.67
C ARG A 146 28.32 -9.45 -17.30
N GLY A 147 27.49 -9.67 -16.27
CA GLY A 147 27.79 -9.25 -14.89
C GLY A 147 27.44 -7.81 -14.54
N SER A 148 26.96 -6.99 -15.49
CA SER A 148 26.55 -5.61 -15.25
C SER A 148 25.07 -5.38 -15.58
N VAL A 149 24.46 -4.41 -14.92
CA VAL A 149 23.06 -4.00 -15.13
C VAL A 149 23.07 -2.55 -15.56
N ALA A 150 22.73 -2.28 -16.82
CA ALA A 150 22.57 -0.92 -17.32
C ALA A 150 21.18 -0.38 -16.99
N PRO A 151 21.05 0.85 -16.46
CA PRO A 151 19.74 1.42 -16.08
C PRO A 151 18.73 1.42 -17.23
N ILE A 152 19.16 1.79 -18.43
CA ILE A 152 18.26 1.79 -19.61
C ILE A 152 17.70 0.41 -19.94
N ARG A 153 18.50 -0.64 -19.75
CA ARG A 153 18.06 -2.02 -19.99
C ARG A 153 17.04 -2.47 -18.94
N LEU A 154 17.21 -2.08 -17.67
CA LEU A 154 16.20 -2.31 -16.63
C LEU A 154 14.87 -1.68 -16.99
N ILE A 155 14.88 -0.44 -17.48
CA ILE A 155 13.66 0.27 -17.88
C ILE A 155 12.98 -0.46 -19.05
N LEU A 156 13.71 -0.78 -20.11
CA LEU A 156 13.16 -1.44 -21.29
C LEU A 156 12.59 -2.84 -20.96
N VAL A 157 13.34 -3.63 -20.19
CA VAL A 157 12.87 -4.95 -19.73
C VAL A 157 11.67 -4.79 -18.78
N GLY A 158 11.70 -3.78 -17.89
CA GLY A 158 10.61 -3.48 -16.97
C GLY A 158 9.30 -3.19 -17.70
N VAL A 159 9.34 -2.37 -18.75
CA VAL A 159 8.18 -2.08 -19.59
C VAL A 159 7.65 -3.36 -20.29
N ALA A 160 8.53 -4.19 -20.84
CA ALA A 160 8.13 -5.44 -21.48
C ALA A 160 7.49 -6.43 -20.50
N VAL A 161 8.10 -6.60 -19.31
CA VAL A 161 7.55 -7.45 -18.24
C VAL A 161 6.23 -6.91 -17.71
N SER A 162 6.10 -5.57 -17.60
CA SER A 162 4.83 -4.94 -17.21
C SER A 162 3.71 -5.25 -18.19
N ALA A 163 3.97 -5.12 -19.49
CA ALA A 163 3.00 -5.43 -20.53
C ALA A 163 2.61 -6.91 -20.52
N MET A 164 3.57 -7.81 -20.31
CA MET A 164 3.33 -9.25 -20.20
C MET A 164 2.43 -9.56 -18.99
N PHE A 165 2.74 -9.05 -17.80
CA PHE A 165 1.94 -9.30 -16.61
C PHE A 165 0.55 -8.68 -16.72
N GLN A 166 0.42 -7.51 -17.34
CA GLN A 166 -0.88 -6.89 -17.60
C GLN A 166 -1.72 -7.75 -18.54
N ALA A 167 -1.13 -8.30 -19.59
CA ALA A 167 -1.82 -9.20 -20.51
C ALA A 167 -2.31 -10.48 -19.80
N PHE A 168 -1.48 -11.09 -18.95
CA PHE A 168 -1.89 -12.22 -18.11
C PHE A 168 -3.01 -11.86 -17.16
N THR A 169 -2.90 -10.73 -16.46
CA THR A 169 -3.95 -10.27 -15.54
C THR A 169 -5.28 -10.10 -16.27
N ASN A 170 -5.28 -9.42 -17.42
CA ASN A 170 -6.47 -9.19 -18.22
C ASN A 170 -7.08 -10.52 -18.73
N TYR A 171 -6.24 -11.43 -19.21
CA TYR A 171 -6.69 -12.75 -19.65
C TYR A 171 -7.36 -13.54 -18.52
N ILE A 172 -6.73 -13.57 -17.35
CA ILE A 172 -7.24 -14.29 -16.18
C ILE A 172 -8.57 -13.68 -15.72
N VAL A 173 -8.64 -12.36 -15.60
CA VAL A 173 -9.88 -11.68 -15.19
C VAL A 173 -11.01 -11.91 -16.20
N TYR A 174 -10.69 -11.91 -17.50
CA TYR A 174 -11.70 -12.15 -18.55
C TYR A 174 -12.21 -13.60 -18.56
N THR A 175 -11.36 -14.57 -18.23
CA THR A 175 -11.72 -15.99 -18.22
C THR A 175 -12.20 -16.50 -16.86
N ALA A 176 -12.13 -15.66 -15.82
CA ALA A 176 -12.59 -16.02 -14.48
C ALA A 176 -14.12 -16.26 -14.47
N PRO A 177 -14.61 -17.30 -13.79
CA PRO A 177 -16.04 -17.48 -13.58
C PRO A 177 -16.64 -16.30 -12.83
N ASP A 178 -17.89 -15.90 -13.16
CA ASP A 178 -18.59 -14.77 -12.52
C ASP A 178 -18.70 -14.90 -11.00
N ASP A 179 -18.68 -16.11 -10.47
CA ASP A 179 -18.74 -16.42 -9.04
C ASP A 179 -17.40 -16.22 -8.30
N ALA A 180 -16.31 -16.06 -9.01
CA ALA A 180 -14.99 -15.94 -8.40
C ALA A 180 -14.78 -14.57 -7.70
N ALA A 181 -15.55 -13.55 -8.08
CA ALA A 181 -15.49 -12.21 -7.49
C ALA A 181 -16.30 -12.08 -6.18
N VAL A 182 -17.11 -13.08 -5.84
CA VAL A 182 -18.06 -13.06 -4.69
C VAL A 182 -17.55 -13.87 -3.49
N ARG A 183 -16.46 -14.61 -3.65
CA ARG A 183 -15.80 -15.37 -2.58
C ARG A 183 -14.69 -14.57 -1.93
#